data_bab636a81ad04c72a8bd03343310145e
#
_entry.id   bab636a81ad04c72a8bd03343310145e
#
_cell.length_a   1.000
_cell.length_b   1.000
_cell.length_c   1.000
_cell.angle_alpha   90.00
_cell.angle_beta   90.00
_cell.angle_gamma   90.00
#
_symmetry.space_group_name_H-M   'P 1'
#
loop_
_entity.id
_entity.type
_entity.pdbx_description
1 polymer ?
#
loop_
_entity_poly.entity_id
_entity_poly.type
_entity_poly.pdbx_seq_one_letter_code
_entity_poly.pdbx_strand_id
1 'polypeptide(L)'
;FMLAANETVAEAMTWLNVPFIYRVHEEPSDEKITKLLETLDLFGYNVKIKNKKAMPKKLQEVLLSLENDEEKDSEELSKDIIINQMMIRSMSKAKYQEYNIGHFGLASECYTHFTSPIRRYPDLLVHRLVKQFMLGEDEVTVTSPVEYFASKVNYASIQSSKTEKRA
;
A
#
# COMPACT_ATOMS: atom_id res chain seq x y z
N PHE A 1 -14.50 1.54 5.57
CA PHE A 1 -14.24 2.87 6.18
C PHE A 1 -12.76 3.12 6.48
N MET A 2 -12.01 2.20 7.10
CA MET A 2 -10.60 2.41 7.45
C MET A 2 -9.70 2.67 6.24
N LEU A 3 -9.86 1.92 5.14
CA LEU A 3 -9.11 2.13 3.91
C LEU A 3 -9.39 3.52 3.32
N ALA A 4 -10.67 3.89 3.22
CA ALA A 4 -11.06 5.20 2.72
C ALA A 4 -10.46 6.35 3.55
N ALA A 5 -10.47 6.25 4.89
CA ALA A 5 -9.85 7.24 5.75
C ALA A 5 -8.33 7.34 5.53
N ASN A 6 -7.64 6.21 5.37
CA ASN A 6 -6.21 6.16 5.09
C ASN A 6 -5.87 6.82 3.74
N GLU A 7 -6.66 6.54 2.70
CA GLU A 7 -6.51 7.13 1.37
C GLU A 7 -6.81 8.62 1.36
N THR A 8 -7.93 9.03 1.95
CA THR A 8 -8.31 10.46 2.02
C THR A 8 -7.25 11.32 2.70
N VAL A 9 -6.67 10.83 3.81
CA VAL A 9 -5.59 11.56 4.49
C VAL A 9 -4.33 11.60 3.64
N ALA A 10 -3.94 10.49 3.00
CA ALA A 10 -2.79 10.46 2.11
C ALA A 10 -2.97 11.40 0.92
N GLU A 11 -4.15 11.43 0.33
CA GLU A 11 -4.51 12.30 -0.78
C GLU A 11 -4.44 13.78 -0.39
N ALA A 12 -5.08 14.16 0.72
CA ALA A 12 -5.07 15.54 1.23
C ALA A 12 -3.64 16.04 1.46
N MET A 13 -2.78 15.23 2.09
CA MET A 13 -1.40 15.62 2.36
C MET A 13 -0.53 15.65 1.08
N THR A 14 -0.84 14.81 0.09
CA THR A 14 -0.23 14.88 -1.24
C THR A 14 -0.58 16.18 -1.96
N TRP A 15 -1.84 16.59 -1.92
CA TRP A 15 -2.31 17.87 -2.50
C TRP A 15 -1.65 19.09 -1.85
N LEU A 16 -1.44 19.05 -0.54
CA LEU A 16 -0.74 20.10 0.20
C LEU A 16 0.76 20.17 -0.11
N ASN A 17 1.30 19.15 -0.78
CA ASN A 17 2.72 19.02 -1.13
C ASN A 17 3.66 19.24 0.07
N VAL A 18 3.31 18.67 1.20
CA VAL A 18 4.09 18.74 2.45
C VAL A 18 4.86 17.45 2.67
N PRO A 19 5.98 17.48 3.41
CA PRO A 19 6.68 16.26 3.83
C PRO A 19 5.75 15.33 4.59
N PHE A 20 5.60 14.11 4.10
CA PHE A 20 4.65 13.16 4.64
C PHE A 20 5.20 11.74 4.65
N ILE A 21 4.55 10.83 5.35
CA ILE A 21 4.90 9.42 5.38
C ILE A 21 3.83 8.60 4.66
N TYR A 22 4.24 7.93 3.60
CA TYR A 22 3.37 7.05 2.82
C TYR A 22 3.63 5.58 3.15
N ARG A 23 2.60 4.77 3.08
CA ARG A 23 2.73 3.32 3.01
C ARG A 23 2.68 2.92 1.55
N VAL A 24 3.82 2.60 0.98
CA VAL A 24 3.98 2.31 -0.44
C VAL A 24 4.18 0.83 -0.69
N HIS A 25 3.72 0.39 -1.85
CA HIS A 25 3.89 -0.97 -2.33
C HIS A 25 4.32 -0.94 -3.79
N GLU A 26 5.59 -1.28 -4.02
CA GLU A 26 6.20 -1.28 -5.35
C GLU A 26 5.54 -2.33 -6.25
N GLU A 27 5.53 -2.05 -7.54
CA GLU A 27 5.13 -3.04 -8.54
C GLU A 27 6.05 -4.27 -8.48
N PRO A 28 5.51 -5.48 -8.70
CA PRO A 28 6.33 -6.67 -8.84
C PRO A 28 7.27 -6.56 -10.05
N SER A 29 8.39 -7.28 -10.02
CA SER A 29 9.28 -7.34 -11.20
C SER A 29 8.59 -8.00 -12.40
N ASP A 30 8.97 -7.59 -13.60
CA ASP A 30 8.38 -8.09 -14.86
C ASP A 30 8.43 -9.62 -14.94
N GLU A 31 9.51 -10.25 -14.47
CA GLU A 31 9.65 -11.70 -14.41
C GLU A 31 8.60 -12.39 -13.52
N LYS A 32 8.33 -11.79 -12.34
CA LYS A 32 7.33 -12.32 -11.41
C LYS A 32 5.92 -12.16 -11.96
N ILE A 33 5.67 -11.03 -12.63
CA ILE A 33 4.39 -10.76 -13.28
C ILE A 33 4.15 -11.76 -14.41
N THR A 34 5.14 -11.99 -15.27
CA THR A 34 5.01 -12.94 -16.38
C THR A 34 4.68 -14.35 -15.88
N LYS A 35 5.41 -14.83 -14.86
CA LYS A 35 5.14 -16.14 -14.25
C LYS A 35 3.75 -16.22 -13.63
N LEU A 36 3.29 -15.15 -12.98
CA LEU A 36 1.95 -15.09 -12.40
C LEU A 36 0.89 -15.16 -13.49
N LEU A 37 1.03 -14.40 -14.57
CA LEU A 37 0.07 -14.38 -15.67
C LEU A 37 0.02 -15.73 -16.41
N GLU A 38 1.16 -16.37 -16.67
CA GLU A 38 1.24 -17.72 -17.23
C GLU A 38 0.49 -18.74 -16.35
N THR A 39 0.64 -18.63 -15.03
CA THR A 39 -0.07 -19.53 -14.12
C THR A 39 -1.56 -19.25 -14.09
N LEU A 40 -1.98 -17.97 -14.07
CA LEU A 40 -3.39 -17.61 -14.14
C LEU A 40 -4.04 -18.12 -15.43
N ASP A 41 -3.35 -18.05 -16.55
CA ASP A 41 -3.82 -18.57 -17.84
C ASP A 41 -3.99 -20.11 -17.81
N LEU A 42 -3.07 -20.84 -17.18
CA LEU A 42 -3.19 -22.28 -16.97
C LEU A 42 -4.41 -22.69 -16.14
N PHE A 43 -4.83 -21.84 -15.19
CA PHE A 43 -6.04 -22.03 -14.40
C PHE A 43 -7.32 -21.46 -15.05
N GLY A 44 -7.22 -20.94 -16.28
CA GLY A 44 -8.36 -20.44 -17.05
C GLY A 44 -8.66 -18.94 -16.83
N TYR A 45 -7.87 -18.24 -16.02
CA TYR A 45 -8.00 -16.81 -15.78
C TYR A 45 -7.22 -16.01 -16.83
N ASN A 46 -7.87 -15.67 -17.94
CA ASN A 46 -7.22 -14.95 -19.05
C ASN A 46 -7.10 -13.45 -18.77
N VAL A 47 -6.04 -13.01 -18.11
CA VAL A 47 -5.80 -11.63 -17.72
C VAL A 47 -5.03 -10.90 -18.84
N LYS A 48 -5.77 -10.27 -19.76
CA LYS A 48 -5.13 -9.44 -20.83
C LYS A 48 -4.80 -8.05 -20.29
N ILE A 49 -3.52 -7.79 -20.08
CA ILE A 49 -3.03 -6.50 -19.59
C ILE A 49 -2.57 -5.65 -20.79
N LYS A 50 -3.36 -4.65 -21.12
CA LYS A 50 -2.99 -3.65 -22.15
C LYS A 50 -2.11 -2.52 -21.58
N ASN A 51 -2.19 -2.27 -20.27
CA ASN A 51 -1.48 -1.18 -19.60
C ASN A 51 -1.06 -1.64 -18.19
N LYS A 52 0.21 -1.46 -17.83
CA LYS A 52 0.74 -1.78 -16.49
C LYS A 52 -0.04 -1.10 -15.37
N LYS A 53 -0.49 0.14 -15.56
CA LYS A 53 -1.31 0.86 -14.57
C LYS A 53 -2.67 0.20 -14.25
N ALA A 54 -3.22 -0.55 -15.18
CA ALA A 54 -4.49 -1.26 -14.98
C ALA A 54 -4.31 -2.64 -14.31
N MET A 55 -3.07 -3.11 -14.20
CA MET A 55 -2.74 -4.43 -13.66
C MET A 55 -3.22 -4.65 -12.23
N PRO A 56 -2.99 -3.73 -11.26
CA PRO A 56 -3.44 -3.94 -9.88
C PRO A 56 -4.94 -4.19 -9.79
N LYS A 57 -5.74 -3.38 -10.51
CA LYS A 57 -7.21 -3.52 -10.54
C LYS A 57 -7.65 -4.85 -11.13
N LYS A 58 -7.00 -5.30 -12.21
CA LYS A 58 -7.32 -6.58 -12.83
C LYS A 58 -6.96 -7.79 -11.97
N LEU A 59 -5.83 -7.74 -11.27
CA LEU A 59 -5.48 -8.78 -10.31
C LEU A 59 -6.46 -8.79 -9.12
N GLN A 60 -6.93 -7.63 -8.69
CA GLN A 60 -7.96 -7.51 -7.67
C GLN A 60 -9.31 -8.08 -8.13
N GLU A 61 -9.71 -7.85 -9.38
CA GLU A 61 -10.92 -8.47 -9.98
C GLU A 61 -10.83 -10.00 -9.96
N VAL A 62 -9.67 -10.57 -10.29
CA VAL A 62 -9.44 -12.02 -10.19
C VAL A 62 -9.60 -12.51 -8.75
N LEU A 63 -9.00 -11.82 -7.76
CA LEU A 63 -9.14 -12.17 -6.34
C LEU A 63 -10.60 -12.14 -5.90
N LEU A 64 -11.34 -11.10 -6.28
CA LEU A 64 -12.76 -10.99 -5.96
C LEU A 64 -13.61 -12.09 -6.62
N SER A 65 -13.26 -12.51 -7.85
CA SER A 65 -13.94 -13.63 -8.49
C SER A 65 -13.69 -14.96 -7.77
N LEU A 66 -12.49 -15.14 -7.19
CA LEU A 66 -12.17 -16.31 -6.37
C LEU A 66 -12.94 -16.32 -5.04
N GLU A 67 -13.27 -15.17 -4.46
CA GLU A 67 -13.99 -15.10 -3.18
C GLU A 67 -15.52 -15.29 -3.32
N ASN A 68 -16.08 -14.93 -4.47
CA ASN A 68 -17.53 -14.89 -4.67
C ASN A 68 -18.19 -16.21 -5.03
N ASP A 69 -17.44 -17.27 -5.33
CA ASP A 69 -17.98 -18.59 -5.60
C ASP A 69 -18.24 -19.35 -4.28
N GLU A 70 -19.49 -19.35 -3.80
CA GLU A 70 -19.88 -20.00 -2.53
C GLU A 70 -20.02 -21.53 -2.63
N GLU A 71 -20.17 -22.10 -3.83
CA GLU A 71 -20.34 -23.55 -4.07
C GLU A 71 -19.13 -24.14 -4.79
N LYS A 72 -17.96 -24.14 -4.17
CA LYS A 72 -16.74 -24.70 -4.76
C LYS A 72 -16.52 -26.14 -4.35
N ASP A 73 -16.17 -26.95 -5.34
CA ASP A 73 -15.62 -28.28 -5.13
C ASP A 73 -14.23 -28.21 -4.45
N SER A 74 -13.84 -29.28 -3.78
CA SER A 74 -12.54 -29.39 -3.08
C SER A 74 -11.33 -29.17 -4.01
N GLU A 75 -11.47 -29.49 -5.29
CA GLU A 75 -10.44 -29.26 -6.31
C GLU A 75 -10.33 -27.77 -6.66
N GLU A 76 -11.46 -27.07 -6.79
CA GLU A 76 -11.50 -25.63 -7.06
C GLU A 76 -10.96 -24.81 -5.89
N LEU A 77 -11.31 -25.19 -4.66
CA LEU A 77 -10.74 -24.58 -3.45
C LEU A 77 -9.20 -24.73 -3.40
N SER A 78 -8.68 -25.86 -3.81
CA SER A 78 -7.23 -26.09 -3.87
C SER A 78 -6.55 -25.22 -4.93
N LYS A 79 -7.19 -25.01 -6.08
CA LYS A 79 -6.71 -24.08 -7.14
C LYS A 79 -6.66 -22.66 -6.63
N ASP A 80 -7.69 -22.20 -5.93
CA ASP A 80 -7.77 -20.85 -5.36
C ASP A 80 -6.67 -20.59 -4.33
N ILE A 81 -6.39 -21.55 -3.47
CA ILE A 81 -5.28 -21.47 -2.50
C ILE A 81 -3.95 -21.31 -3.23
N ILE A 82 -3.71 -22.05 -4.29
CA ILE A 82 -2.48 -21.97 -5.09
C ILE A 82 -2.36 -20.58 -5.74
N ILE A 83 -3.43 -20.09 -6.35
CA ILE A 83 -3.47 -18.77 -7.01
C ILE A 83 -3.18 -17.67 -5.99
N ASN A 84 -3.88 -17.67 -4.86
CA ASN A 84 -3.67 -16.70 -3.77
C ASN A 84 -2.22 -16.72 -3.27
N GLN A 85 -1.66 -17.91 -3.05
CA GLN A 85 -0.28 -18.05 -2.59
C GLN A 85 0.74 -17.54 -3.63
N MET A 86 0.50 -17.79 -4.91
CA MET A 86 1.36 -17.29 -5.99
C MET A 86 1.25 -15.77 -6.13
N MET A 87 0.06 -15.20 -6.03
CA MET A 87 -0.13 -13.75 -6.01
C MET A 87 0.67 -13.11 -4.87
N ILE A 88 0.53 -13.60 -3.66
CA ILE A 88 1.28 -13.07 -2.50
C ILE A 88 2.79 -13.18 -2.71
N ARG A 89 3.29 -14.30 -3.24
CA ARG A 89 4.73 -14.51 -3.50
C ARG A 89 5.27 -13.63 -4.64
N SER A 90 4.45 -13.28 -5.59
CA SER A 90 4.84 -12.38 -6.70
C SER A 90 5.00 -10.95 -6.25
N MET A 91 4.25 -10.53 -5.22
CA MET A 91 4.22 -9.16 -4.74
C MET A 91 5.49 -8.74 -3.98
N SER A 92 5.83 -7.47 -4.09
CA SER A 92 6.87 -6.84 -3.29
C SER A 92 6.38 -6.63 -1.85
N LYS A 93 7.29 -6.36 -0.91
CA LYS A 93 6.87 -6.00 0.45
C LYS A 93 6.53 -4.52 0.50
N ALA A 94 5.39 -4.18 1.12
CA ALA A 94 5.05 -2.80 1.40
C ALA A 94 6.03 -2.20 2.43
N LYS A 95 6.36 -0.92 2.28
CA LYS A 95 7.30 -0.19 3.15
C LYS A 95 6.82 1.23 3.41
N TYR A 96 7.38 1.88 4.43
CA TYR A 96 7.15 3.30 4.66
C TYR A 96 8.22 4.11 3.95
N GLN A 97 7.82 5.18 3.26
CA GLN A 97 8.73 6.17 2.65
C GLN A 97 8.08 7.54 2.59
N GLU A 98 8.93 8.55 2.36
CA GLU A 98 8.53 9.95 2.21
C GLU A 98 7.99 10.28 0.81
N TYR A 99 8.28 9.45 -0.17
CA TYR A 99 7.84 9.64 -1.55
C TYR A 99 6.65 8.74 -1.85
N ASN A 100 5.62 9.32 -2.46
CA ASN A 100 4.48 8.56 -2.93
C ASN A 100 4.80 7.89 -4.26
N ILE A 101 4.78 6.56 -4.29
CA ILE A 101 4.86 5.74 -5.50
C ILE A 101 3.62 4.86 -5.68
N GLY A 102 2.57 5.13 -4.90
CA GLY A 102 1.35 4.33 -4.87
C GLY A 102 1.45 3.05 -4.06
N HIS A 103 0.34 2.35 -3.99
CA HIS A 103 0.23 1.07 -3.31
C HIS A 103 -0.35 0.01 -4.25
N PHE A 104 0.54 -0.76 -4.90
CA PHE A 104 0.16 -1.75 -5.91
C PHE A 104 -0.90 -2.75 -5.40
N GLY A 105 -0.69 -3.36 -4.22
CA GLY A 105 -1.59 -4.38 -3.69
C GLY A 105 -3.00 -3.88 -3.32
N LEU A 106 -3.18 -2.56 -3.13
CA LEU A 106 -4.48 -1.92 -2.89
C LEU A 106 -5.04 -1.24 -4.15
N ALA A 107 -4.30 -1.24 -5.25
CA ALA A 107 -4.61 -0.46 -6.46
C ALA A 107 -4.87 1.02 -6.17
N SER A 108 -4.19 1.58 -5.14
CA SER A 108 -4.35 2.96 -4.68
C SER A 108 -3.21 3.85 -5.18
N GLU A 109 -3.53 5.06 -5.65
CA GLU A 109 -2.54 6.01 -6.15
C GLU A 109 -1.75 6.66 -5.00
N CYS A 110 -2.34 6.79 -3.82
CA CYS A 110 -1.66 7.24 -2.61
C CYS A 110 -2.27 6.59 -1.37
N TYR A 111 -1.41 6.15 -0.46
CA TYR A 111 -1.85 5.44 0.74
C TYR A 111 -0.94 5.73 1.93
N THR A 112 -1.54 5.85 3.09
CA THR A 112 -0.84 5.92 4.37
C THR A 112 -1.56 5.10 5.42
N HIS A 113 -0.93 4.88 6.55
CA HIS A 113 -1.59 4.36 7.73
C HIS A 113 -1.97 5.52 8.67
N PHE A 114 -3.25 5.64 8.98
CA PHE A 114 -3.80 6.70 9.83
C PHE A 114 -4.68 6.17 10.96
N THR A 115 -5.41 5.08 10.73
CA THR A 115 -6.52 4.65 11.59
C THR A 115 -6.14 3.90 12.85
N SER A 116 -4.85 3.63 13.11
CA SER A 116 -4.42 2.83 14.28
C SER A 116 -3.23 3.44 15.06
N PRO A 117 -3.33 4.70 15.55
CA PRO A 117 -2.21 5.39 16.19
C PRO A 117 -1.76 4.79 17.53
N ILE A 118 -2.61 3.98 18.17
CA ILE A 118 -2.28 3.32 19.46
C ILE A 118 -1.21 2.24 19.30
N ARG A 119 -1.24 1.51 18.17
CA ARG A 119 -0.36 0.35 17.93
C ARG A 119 0.67 0.55 16.83
N ARG A 120 0.54 1.59 16.00
CA ARG A 120 1.48 1.88 14.91
C ARG A 120 2.03 3.30 15.04
N TYR A 121 3.34 3.40 15.24
CA TYR A 121 4.01 4.70 15.35
C TYR A 121 3.85 5.59 14.10
N PRO A 122 3.89 5.08 12.86
CA PRO A 122 3.64 5.91 11.69
C PRO A 122 2.27 6.57 11.68
N ASP A 123 1.21 5.89 12.13
CA ASP A 123 -0.13 6.49 12.27
C ASP A 123 -0.12 7.67 13.24
N LEU A 124 0.55 7.52 14.39
CA LEU A 124 0.69 8.61 15.37
C LEU A 124 1.43 9.81 14.76
N LEU A 125 2.47 9.55 13.97
CA LEU A 125 3.22 10.59 13.27
C LEU A 125 2.33 11.30 12.25
N VAL A 126 1.54 10.55 11.48
CA VAL A 126 0.58 11.10 10.52
C VAL A 126 -0.44 12.00 11.21
N HIS A 127 -0.99 11.60 12.37
CA HIS A 127 -1.88 12.47 13.15
C HIS A 127 -1.23 13.79 13.55
N ARG A 128 0.04 13.77 13.94
CA ARG A 128 0.79 14.99 14.30
C ARG A 128 1.00 15.89 13.09
N LEU A 129 1.37 15.32 11.94
CA LEU A 129 1.55 16.07 10.70
C LEU A 129 0.22 16.68 10.22
N VAL A 130 -0.89 15.93 10.25
CA VAL A 130 -2.21 16.43 9.90
C VAL A 130 -2.62 17.61 10.78
N LYS A 131 -2.47 17.47 12.10
CA LYS A 131 -2.76 18.58 13.04
C LYS A 131 -1.96 19.83 12.71
N GLN A 132 -0.69 19.68 12.47
CA GLN A 132 0.19 20.80 12.19
C GLN A 132 -0.14 21.49 10.87
N PHE A 133 -0.28 20.73 9.77
CA PHE A 133 -0.44 21.32 8.45
C PHE A 133 -1.88 21.74 8.13
N MET A 134 -2.87 21.02 8.67
CA MET A 134 -4.27 21.33 8.38
C MET A 134 -4.96 22.19 9.45
N LEU A 135 -4.58 22.05 10.72
CA LEU A 135 -5.25 22.74 11.82
C LEU A 135 -4.45 23.93 12.34
N GLY A 136 -3.23 24.13 11.86
CA GLY A 136 -2.38 25.24 12.29
C GLY A 136 -1.97 25.15 13.76
N GLU A 137 -2.10 23.97 14.37
CA GLU A 137 -1.63 23.75 15.72
C GLU A 137 -0.12 23.52 15.68
N ASP A 138 0.72 24.58 15.80
CA ASP A 138 1.92 24.52 16.63
C ASP A 138 2.83 25.74 16.53
N GLU A 139 3.26 26.20 17.68
CA GLU A 139 4.49 26.95 17.92
C GLU A 139 5.72 26.04 17.72
N VAL A 140 5.99 25.57 16.53
CA VAL A 140 7.31 24.98 16.27
C VAL A 140 8.21 26.09 15.73
N THR A 141 8.95 26.71 16.63
CA THR A 141 10.10 27.60 16.33
C THR A 141 11.22 26.84 15.63
N VAL A 142 11.01 26.42 14.39
CA VAL A 142 12.04 25.81 13.57
C VAL A 142 12.28 26.69 12.36
N THR A 143 13.54 27.02 12.10
CA THR A 143 14.01 27.86 11.00
C THR A 143 13.62 27.37 9.60
N SER A 144 13.26 26.10 9.46
CA SER A 144 12.61 25.54 8.27
C SER A 144 11.72 24.36 8.71
N PRO A 145 10.40 24.54 8.84
CA PRO A 145 9.49 23.46 9.19
C PRO A 145 9.61 22.25 8.26
N VAL A 146 9.85 22.48 6.97
CA VAL A 146 9.92 21.44 5.94
C VAL A 146 11.12 20.50 6.18
N GLU A 147 12.33 21.03 6.44
CA GLU A 147 13.52 20.22 6.67
C GLU A 147 13.44 19.43 7.99
N TYR A 148 12.89 20.05 9.03
CA TYR A 148 12.70 19.38 10.32
C TYR A 148 11.75 18.19 10.20
N PHE A 149 10.65 18.34 9.45
CA PHE A 149 9.69 17.25 9.26
C PHE A 149 10.21 16.19 8.30
N ALA A 150 10.89 16.57 7.23
CA ALA A 150 11.53 15.61 6.33
C ALA A 150 12.49 14.70 7.09
N SER A 151 13.31 15.23 7.98
CA SER A 151 14.23 14.44 8.81
C SER A 151 13.51 13.49 9.77
N LYS A 152 12.38 13.90 10.38
CA LYS A 152 11.56 13.07 11.26
C LYS A 152 10.81 11.98 10.49
N VAL A 153 10.26 12.30 9.32
CA VAL A 153 9.60 11.34 8.44
C VAL A 153 10.58 10.26 7.99
N ASN A 154 11.76 10.65 7.55
CA ASN A 154 12.84 9.73 7.19
C ASN A 154 13.21 8.81 8.34
N TYR A 155 13.42 9.36 9.53
CA TYR A 155 13.75 8.58 10.71
C TYR A 155 12.63 7.56 11.06
N ALA A 156 11.38 7.99 11.07
CA ALA A 156 10.24 7.12 11.36
C ALA A 156 10.06 6.03 10.30
N SER A 157 10.24 6.36 9.01
CA SER A 157 10.21 5.42 7.91
C SER A 157 11.27 4.33 8.08
N ILE A 158 12.51 4.70 8.40
CA ILE A 158 13.62 3.77 8.63
C ILE A 158 13.34 2.87 9.85
N GLN A 159 12.86 3.43 10.96
CA GLN A 159 12.56 2.67 12.17
C GLN A 159 11.40 1.68 11.96
N SER A 160 10.31 2.09 11.30
CA SER A 160 9.20 1.21 10.97
C SER A 160 9.62 0.05 10.07
N SER A 161 10.44 0.32 9.06
CA SER A 161 10.98 -0.73 8.18
C SER A 161 11.91 -1.72 8.91
N LYS A 162 12.66 -1.25 9.93
CA LYS A 162 13.50 -2.12 10.76
C LYS A 162 12.67 -3.00 11.69
N THR A 163 11.58 -2.47 12.25
CA THR A 163 10.68 -3.21 13.15
C THR A 163 9.94 -4.31 12.39
N GLU A 164 9.47 -4.03 11.18
CA GLU A 164 8.82 -5.03 10.33
C GLU A 164 9.74 -6.17 9.87
N LYS A 165 11.06 -5.93 9.78
CA LYS A 165 12.03 -6.99 9.45
C LYS A 165 12.34 -7.93 10.63
N ARG A 166 11.96 -7.55 11.86
CA ARG A 166 12.20 -8.35 13.07
C ARG A 166 10.97 -9.15 13.51
N ALA A 167 9.81 -8.88 12.95
CA ALA A 167 8.57 -9.63 13.16
C ALA A 167 8.38 -10.68 12.05
#